data_680dc252da7bf9161615629b650bb130
#
_entry.id   680dc252da7bf9161615629b650bb130
#
_cell.length_a   1.000
_cell.length_b   1.000
_cell.length_c   1.000
_cell.angle_alpha   90.00
_cell.angle_beta   90.00
_cell.angle_gamma   90.00
#
_symmetry.space_group_name_H-M   'P 1'
#
loop_
_entity.id
_entity.type
_entity.pdbx_description
1 polymer ?
#
loop_
_entity_poly.entity_id
_entity_poly.type
_entity_poly.pdbx_seq_one_letter_code
_entity_poly.pdbx_strand_id
1 'polypeptide(L)'
;MQLKARLACQTASFALGLALALPASAGAADALLSGAVKSASGEAMGGVTVSAKAGTITTTVFSDAAGNYYFPPLPSGKYQIWAQALSFATAKNEVDLAASRRQDFTLAPITDYESQVRQLPGDLILAGLPEDTPDDRRLKQIVRNNCTSCHTPSYTLQHRFDETGWNAIIQTMKQINVYGIYRGGGEVNKVLDFHQGELAAYLARARGPNEGGAFKITTRERPTGEAARAVFTEYDVALNPDQRLPAPDHPIDGSDWSLGTPSRVGSLPHDAAPDLDGNLWFAAVVPNRTMSVGRIDAKTGAVKPFKIDAANGMAAVSHGLIRDDKGMIWFNAHISRGSLAKVDPKTEKVSVYIPPTGMSQIDGPVTLDFDGAGQIWAGTGDGVLRFDPAAERFSEYKSLTPKTAKGGVGMTYGVAGDRDGNVWWTQMAFDIVAKADIKTGKSEEWTLPPVVDQIKLANQNDIKFYEGYAPTDIGTPFPWSQGPRRIGIDRAAGVLWVANSWGGSLSRFDTATGNMSFVPLPDPATHQPYDATVDAGHNVWTPMWTTDQIAKYDPSTSRWTLFDLPTRGTEVRIASLLEQNGRKQVVMAFPRASKVAVMTVRSEADLAALKTQAARP
;
A
#
# COMPACT_ATOMS: atom_id res chain seq x y z
N MET A 1 -13.52 67.58 -52.77
CA MET A 1 -13.17 68.96 -52.45
C MET A 1 -12.35 68.96 -51.14
N GLN A 2 -11.05 69.41 -51.26
CA GLN A 2 -10.10 69.88 -50.27
C GLN A 2 -9.89 69.05 -48.97
N LEU A 3 -8.80 68.27 -48.82
CA LEU A 3 -7.41 68.66 -48.50
C LEU A 3 -7.28 69.70 -47.35
N LYS A 4 -6.79 69.18 -46.17
CA LYS A 4 -5.77 69.93 -45.39
C LYS A 4 -5.03 68.94 -44.46
N ALA A 5 -3.77 68.79 -44.77
CA ALA A 5 -2.73 68.17 -43.90
C ALA A 5 -2.38 69.15 -42.75
N ARG A 6 -2.05 68.63 -41.57
CA ARG A 6 -1.16 69.34 -40.63
C ARG A 6 -0.20 68.32 -39.99
N LEU A 7 1.08 68.55 -40.18
CA LEU A 7 2.24 68.05 -39.43
C LEU A 7 2.09 68.37 -37.95
N ALA A 8 2.48 67.49 -37.08
CA ALA A 8 2.91 67.81 -35.73
C ALA A 8 4.03 66.82 -35.28
N CYS A 9 5.04 67.47 -34.79
CA CYS A 9 6.35 67.05 -34.34
C CYS A 9 6.42 65.79 -33.47
N GLN A 10 7.40 64.94 -33.76
CA GLN A 10 7.91 63.94 -32.87
C GLN A 10 8.79 64.55 -31.78
N THR A 11 8.48 64.34 -30.52
CA THR A 11 9.44 64.45 -29.40
C THR A 11 9.71 63.01 -28.88
N ALA A 12 10.91 62.54 -29.17
CA ALA A 12 11.41 61.31 -28.63
C ALA A 12 11.85 61.51 -27.17
N SER A 13 11.14 60.90 -26.23
CA SER A 13 11.60 60.79 -24.84
C SER A 13 12.31 59.43 -24.68
N PHE A 14 13.64 59.47 -24.56
CA PHE A 14 14.45 58.31 -24.14
C PHE A 14 14.17 58.07 -22.64
N ALA A 15 13.37 57.06 -22.33
CA ALA A 15 13.30 56.48 -20.99
C ALA A 15 14.40 55.42 -20.87
N LEU A 16 15.46 55.73 -20.14
CA LEU A 16 16.51 54.79 -19.76
C LEU A 16 15.92 53.81 -18.73
N GLY A 17 15.41 52.67 -19.19
CA GLY A 17 14.96 51.58 -18.34
C GLY A 17 16.18 50.86 -17.72
N LEU A 18 16.45 51.18 -16.44
CA LEU A 18 17.39 50.39 -15.62
C LEU A 18 16.76 49.02 -15.37
N ALA A 19 17.09 48.03 -16.19
CA ALA A 19 16.74 46.64 -15.93
C ALA A 19 17.56 46.16 -14.72
N LEU A 20 16.95 46.18 -13.54
CA LEU A 20 17.45 45.40 -12.40
C LEU A 20 17.36 43.93 -12.79
N ALA A 21 18.49 43.38 -13.23
CA ALA A 21 18.68 41.95 -13.33
C ALA A 21 18.63 41.42 -11.88
N LEU A 22 17.47 40.89 -11.49
CA LEU A 22 17.39 40.01 -10.32
C LEU A 22 18.37 38.86 -10.59
N PRO A 23 19.30 38.56 -9.67
CA PRO A 23 20.14 37.38 -9.84
C PRO A 23 19.18 36.18 -9.93
N ALA A 24 19.21 35.46 -11.05
CA ALA A 24 18.66 34.15 -11.13
C ALA A 24 19.31 33.37 -9.96
N SER A 25 18.51 32.95 -9.00
CA SER A 25 18.97 32.06 -7.96
C SER A 25 19.54 30.85 -8.71
N ALA A 26 20.86 30.74 -8.76
CA ALA A 26 21.53 29.54 -9.23
C ALA A 26 20.94 28.42 -8.37
N GLY A 27 20.17 27.51 -8.99
CA GLY A 27 19.65 26.35 -8.31
C GLY A 27 20.83 25.70 -7.59
N ALA A 28 20.69 25.48 -6.29
CA ALA A 28 21.73 24.85 -5.50
C ALA A 28 22.11 23.53 -6.18
N ALA A 29 23.41 23.34 -6.46
CA ALA A 29 23.88 22.14 -7.13
C ALA A 29 23.56 20.91 -6.24
N ASP A 30 23.07 19.84 -6.86
CA ASP A 30 22.85 18.58 -6.16
C ASP A 30 24.18 18.06 -5.60
N ALA A 31 24.17 17.56 -4.37
CA ALA A 31 25.35 17.07 -3.67
C ALA A 31 25.21 15.56 -3.36
N LEU A 32 26.33 14.86 -3.32
CA LEU A 32 26.37 13.44 -3.01
C LEU A 32 26.55 13.24 -1.49
N LEU A 33 25.60 12.48 -0.89
CA LEU A 33 25.75 11.98 0.47
C LEU A 33 26.13 10.50 0.43
N SER A 34 27.21 10.12 1.11
CA SER A 34 27.68 8.75 1.19
C SER A 34 28.28 8.45 2.57
N GLY A 35 28.60 7.20 2.84
CA GLY A 35 29.25 6.81 4.09
C GLY A 35 29.34 5.30 4.26
N ALA A 36 29.66 4.88 5.49
CA ALA A 36 29.68 3.48 5.88
C ALA A 36 28.89 3.25 7.17
N VAL A 37 28.32 2.05 7.29
CA VAL A 37 27.66 1.58 8.50
C VAL A 37 28.45 0.41 9.08
N LYS A 38 28.75 0.47 10.37
CA LYS A 38 29.45 -0.58 11.14
C LYS A 38 28.70 -0.89 12.41
N SER A 39 28.89 -2.09 12.93
CA SER A 39 28.47 -2.44 14.28
C SER A 39 29.40 -1.80 15.32
N ALA A 40 29.00 -1.80 16.60
CA ALA A 40 29.85 -1.37 17.71
C ALA A 40 31.13 -2.21 17.83
N SER A 41 31.17 -3.45 17.30
CA SER A 41 32.36 -4.30 17.21
C SER A 41 33.29 -3.93 16.03
N GLY A 42 32.87 -2.98 15.18
CA GLY A 42 33.64 -2.53 14.01
C GLY A 42 33.38 -3.32 12.72
N GLU A 43 32.48 -4.31 12.74
CA GLU A 43 32.12 -5.11 11.57
C GLU A 43 31.28 -4.31 10.57
N ALA A 44 31.56 -4.43 9.29
CA ALA A 44 30.78 -3.81 8.23
C ALA A 44 29.35 -4.39 8.20
N MET A 45 28.34 -3.53 8.10
CA MET A 45 26.93 -3.93 8.11
C MET A 45 26.29 -3.66 6.75
N GLY A 46 26.09 -4.71 5.94
CA GLY A 46 25.34 -4.64 4.68
C GLY A 46 23.84 -4.70 4.91
N GLY A 47 23.04 -4.15 3.95
CA GLY A 47 21.56 -4.16 3.99
C GLY A 47 20.94 -3.29 5.09
N VAL A 48 21.68 -2.37 5.68
CA VAL A 48 21.17 -1.41 6.66
C VAL A 48 20.47 -0.27 5.92
N THR A 49 19.28 0.13 6.39
CA THR A 49 18.61 1.32 5.88
C THR A 49 19.32 2.58 6.34
N VAL A 50 19.60 3.48 5.41
CA VAL A 50 20.10 4.84 5.71
C VAL A 50 19.14 5.83 5.06
N SER A 51 18.56 6.70 5.87
CA SER A 51 17.53 7.65 5.46
C SER A 51 18.02 9.09 5.63
N ALA A 52 17.62 9.98 4.72
CA ALA A 52 17.91 11.41 4.75
C ALA A 52 16.59 12.17 4.52
N LYS A 53 16.19 13.00 5.49
CA LYS A 53 14.94 13.77 5.47
C LYS A 53 15.20 15.26 5.41
N ALA A 54 14.58 15.93 4.42
CA ALA A 54 14.50 17.38 4.36
C ALA A 54 13.04 17.79 4.16
N GLY A 55 12.51 18.62 5.05
CA GLY A 55 11.09 18.98 5.03
C GLY A 55 10.17 17.76 5.12
N THR A 56 9.32 17.57 4.10
CA THR A 56 8.38 16.45 4.00
C THR A 56 8.89 15.26 3.16
N ILE A 57 10.11 15.35 2.64
CA ILE A 57 10.68 14.34 1.75
C ILE A 57 11.77 13.55 2.48
N THR A 58 11.66 12.23 2.45
CA THR A 58 12.66 11.30 2.97
C THR A 58 13.19 10.41 1.84
N THR A 59 14.49 10.44 1.58
CA THR A 59 15.13 9.48 0.69
C THR A 59 15.84 8.41 1.51
N THR A 60 15.66 7.13 1.17
CA THR A 60 16.28 5.99 1.84
C THR A 60 17.02 5.11 0.86
N VAL A 61 18.22 4.69 1.24
CA VAL A 61 19.08 3.72 0.53
C VAL A 61 19.51 2.62 1.49
N PHE A 62 20.05 1.53 0.93
CA PHE A 62 20.64 0.45 1.72
C PHE A 62 22.16 0.44 1.57
N SER A 63 22.86 0.03 2.65
CA SER A 63 24.29 -0.23 2.59
C SER A 63 24.58 -1.50 1.77
N ASP A 64 25.68 -1.51 1.03
CA ASP A 64 26.16 -2.67 0.28
C ASP A 64 26.83 -3.71 1.22
N ALA A 65 27.26 -4.85 0.69
CA ALA A 65 27.87 -5.92 1.48
C ALA A 65 29.13 -5.47 2.27
N ALA A 66 29.81 -4.42 1.83
CA ALA A 66 30.95 -3.83 2.54
C ALA A 66 30.53 -2.75 3.57
N GLY A 67 29.21 -2.57 3.77
CA GLY A 67 28.64 -1.58 4.67
C GLY A 67 28.57 -0.17 4.09
N ASN A 68 28.99 0.08 2.86
CA ASN A 68 28.97 1.42 2.27
C ASN A 68 27.59 1.75 1.69
N TYR A 69 27.19 3.02 1.81
CA TYR A 69 25.96 3.52 1.24
C TYR A 69 26.19 4.78 0.39
N TYR A 70 25.34 4.96 -0.62
CA TYR A 70 25.41 6.06 -1.58
C TYR A 70 24.01 6.52 -1.90
N PHE A 71 23.70 7.79 -1.59
CA PHE A 71 22.45 8.41 -2.03
C PHE A 71 22.54 8.78 -3.52
N PRO A 72 21.40 8.82 -4.24
CA PRO A 72 21.35 9.62 -5.46
C PRO A 72 21.68 11.08 -5.12
N PRO A 73 22.06 11.92 -6.09
CA PRO A 73 22.26 13.35 -5.85
C PRO A 73 21.07 13.96 -5.13
N LEU A 74 21.31 14.65 -4.01
CA LEU A 74 20.30 15.28 -3.17
C LEU A 74 20.42 16.80 -3.30
N PRO A 75 19.31 17.57 -3.29
CA PRO A 75 19.34 19.03 -3.22
C PRO A 75 20.16 19.51 -2.03
N SER A 76 20.90 20.61 -2.19
CA SER A 76 21.62 21.22 -1.07
C SER A 76 20.64 21.66 0.02
N GLY A 77 21.00 21.45 1.29
CA GLY A 77 20.16 21.79 2.42
C GLY A 77 20.49 21.04 3.71
N LYS A 78 19.70 21.30 4.74
CA LYS A 78 19.81 20.62 6.02
C LYS A 78 18.98 19.35 6.01
N TYR A 79 19.61 18.24 6.42
CA TYR A 79 19.01 16.93 6.48
C TYR A 79 19.13 16.35 7.89
N GLN A 80 18.03 15.78 8.36
CA GLN A 80 18.08 14.76 9.41
C GLN A 80 18.41 13.42 8.75
N ILE A 81 19.44 12.75 9.21
CA ILE A 81 19.87 11.46 8.69
C ILE A 81 19.92 10.41 9.79
N TRP A 82 19.55 9.18 9.45
CA TRP A 82 19.61 8.07 10.40
C TRP A 82 19.89 6.74 9.69
N ALA A 83 20.57 5.86 10.44
CA ALA A 83 20.78 4.48 10.06
C ALA A 83 20.11 3.54 11.05
N GLN A 84 19.45 2.48 10.55
CA GLN A 84 18.74 1.53 11.40
C GLN A 84 18.72 0.11 10.82
N ALA A 85 18.77 -0.87 11.72
CA ALA A 85 18.65 -2.29 11.42
C ALA A 85 17.91 -2.97 12.58
N LEU A 86 17.25 -4.10 12.30
CA LEU A 86 16.59 -4.89 13.36
C LEU A 86 17.59 -5.29 14.45
N SER A 87 17.17 -5.22 15.70
CA SER A 87 17.97 -5.50 16.89
C SER A 87 19.12 -4.51 17.17
N PHE A 88 19.16 -3.38 16.44
CA PHE A 88 20.14 -2.31 16.66
C PHE A 88 19.46 -0.99 16.97
N ALA A 89 20.06 -0.19 17.84
CA ALA A 89 19.60 1.16 18.14
C ALA A 89 19.74 2.06 16.91
N THR A 90 18.72 2.87 16.63
CA THR A 90 18.74 3.85 15.54
C THR A 90 19.82 4.90 15.83
N ALA A 91 20.80 5.04 14.93
CA ALA A 91 21.81 6.09 14.98
C ALA A 91 21.34 7.29 14.16
N LYS A 92 21.31 8.48 14.76
CA LYS A 92 20.81 9.72 14.14
C LYS A 92 21.88 10.80 14.08
N ASN A 93 21.81 11.65 13.06
CA ASN A 93 22.68 12.82 12.90
C ASN A 93 21.96 13.92 12.11
N GLU A 94 22.51 15.13 12.12
CA GLU A 94 22.11 16.23 11.26
C GLU A 94 23.27 16.59 10.34
N VAL A 95 22.96 16.86 9.08
CA VAL A 95 23.94 17.18 8.04
C VAL A 95 23.50 18.42 7.28
N ASP A 96 24.39 19.41 7.17
CA ASP A 96 24.25 20.47 6.17
C ASP A 96 24.96 20.02 4.89
N LEU A 97 24.18 19.77 3.84
CA LEU A 97 24.64 19.24 2.57
C LEU A 97 24.86 20.38 1.56
N ALA A 98 25.79 21.30 1.88
CA ALA A 98 26.19 22.37 0.97
C ALA A 98 27.11 21.89 -0.18
N ALA A 99 27.79 20.76 0.03
CA ALA A 99 28.64 20.06 -0.93
C ALA A 99 28.60 18.57 -0.66
N SER A 100 29.17 17.75 -1.54
CA SER A 100 29.27 16.30 -1.32
C SER A 100 29.93 15.99 0.02
N ARG A 101 29.33 15.06 0.77
CA ARG A 101 29.73 14.77 2.15
C ARG A 101 29.72 13.29 2.46
N ARG A 102 30.68 12.86 3.28
CA ARG A 102 30.70 11.54 3.88
C ARG A 102 30.22 11.61 5.33
N GLN A 103 29.31 10.71 5.71
CA GLN A 103 28.81 10.52 7.07
C GLN A 103 28.78 9.03 7.40
N ASP A 104 29.56 8.61 8.37
CA ASP A 104 29.59 7.22 8.82
C ASP A 104 28.68 7.01 10.05
N PHE A 105 28.17 5.78 10.21
CA PHE A 105 27.35 5.36 11.35
C PHE A 105 27.92 4.14 12.03
N THR A 106 27.78 4.12 13.37
CA THR A 106 28.04 2.95 14.21
C THR A 106 26.75 2.57 14.92
N LEU A 107 26.29 1.33 14.76
CA LEU A 107 25.07 0.83 15.37
C LEU A 107 25.40 -0.04 16.59
N ALA A 108 24.77 0.29 17.72
CA ALA A 108 24.84 -0.50 18.94
C ALA A 108 23.69 -1.53 18.99
N PRO A 109 23.93 -2.77 19.46
CA PRO A 109 22.86 -3.75 19.62
C PRO A 109 21.89 -3.31 20.73
N ILE A 110 20.60 -3.63 20.56
CA ILE A 110 19.57 -3.46 21.60
C ILE A 110 19.51 -4.71 22.45
N THR A 111 19.63 -4.55 23.76
CA THR A 111 19.50 -5.65 24.74
C THR A 111 18.11 -5.71 25.38
N ASP A 112 17.39 -4.59 25.40
CA ASP A 112 16.04 -4.52 25.95
C ASP A 112 15.02 -5.22 25.05
N TYR A 113 14.31 -6.17 25.64
CA TYR A 113 13.37 -7.05 24.92
C TYR A 113 12.23 -6.26 24.26
N GLU A 114 11.58 -5.33 24.98
CA GLU A 114 10.44 -4.59 24.45
C GLU A 114 10.88 -3.58 23.36
N SER A 115 12.07 -3.03 23.47
CA SER A 115 12.66 -2.19 22.42
C SER A 115 12.94 -2.98 21.14
N GLN A 116 13.34 -4.24 21.24
CA GLN A 116 13.48 -5.12 20.08
C GLN A 116 12.10 -5.44 19.46
N VAL A 117 11.10 -5.77 20.28
CA VAL A 117 9.73 -6.08 19.80
C VAL A 117 9.13 -4.90 19.05
N ARG A 118 9.33 -3.66 19.51
CA ARG A 118 8.83 -2.46 18.83
C ARG A 118 9.35 -2.30 17.40
N GLN A 119 10.55 -2.77 17.10
CA GLN A 119 11.13 -2.68 15.77
C GLN A 119 10.59 -3.70 14.78
N LEU A 120 9.88 -4.74 15.27
CA LEU A 120 9.48 -5.87 14.43
C LEU A 120 8.38 -5.48 13.44
N PRO A 121 8.55 -5.78 12.15
CA PRO A 121 7.47 -5.74 11.18
C PRO A 121 6.48 -6.88 11.43
N GLY A 122 5.34 -6.82 10.75
CA GLY A 122 4.22 -7.73 11.04
C GLY A 122 4.49 -9.21 10.81
N ASP A 123 5.32 -9.59 9.84
CA ASP A 123 5.74 -10.99 9.63
C ASP A 123 6.49 -11.54 10.84
N LEU A 124 7.45 -10.79 11.37
CA LEU A 124 8.23 -11.20 12.53
C LEU A 124 7.39 -11.19 13.82
N ILE A 125 6.42 -10.28 13.92
CA ILE A 125 5.41 -10.31 15.00
C ILE A 125 4.57 -11.60 14.91
N LEU A 126 4.10 -11.98 13.72
CA LEU A 126 3.36 -13.24 13.53
C LEU A 126 4.25 -14.45 13.79
N ALA A 127 5.47 -14.45 13.26
CA ALA A 127 6.44 -15.52 13.48
C ALA A 127 6.73 -15.74 14.98
N GLY A 128 6.83 -14.66 15.75
CA GLY A 128 7.11 -14.69 17.19
C GLY A 128 5.98 -15.22 18.07
N LEU A 129 4.76 -15.32 17.58
CA LEU A 129 3.64 -15.90 18.34
C LEU A 129 3.87 -17.38 18.66
N PRO A 130 3.43 -17.89 19.82
CA PRO A 130 3.61 -19.29 20.22
C PRO A 130 3.04 -20.27 19.19
N GLU A 131 3.77 -21.37 18.95
CA GLU A 131 3.36 -22.46 18.05
C GLU A 131 3.84 -23.84 18.55
N ASP A 132 4.16 -23.92 19.84
CA ASP A 132 4.78 -25.11 20.43
C ASP A 132 3.80 -26.30 20.49
N THR A 133 2.49 -26.04 20.59
CA THR A 133 1.44 -27.07 20.61
C THR A 133 0.57 -27.02 19.34
N PRO A 134 -0.18 -28.10 19.01
CA PRO A 134 -1.18 -28.05 17.93
C PRO A 134 -2.19 -26.92 18.11
N ASP A 135 -2.61 -26.66 19.34
CA ASP A 135 -3.58 -25.62 19.67
C ASP A 135 -2.98 -24.20 19.48
N ASP A 136 -1.72 -24.01 19.81
CA ASP A 136 -1.02 -22.76 19.53
C ASP A 136 -0.98 -22.46 18.02
N ARG A 137 -0.63 -23.45 17.20
CA ARG A 137 -0.61 -23.30 15.73
C ARG A 137 -2.00 -22.97 15.18
N ARG A 138 -3.03 -23.60 15.71
CA ARG A 138 -4.44 -23.35 15.37
C ARG A 138 -4.83 -21.89 15.69
N LEU A 139 -4.57 -21.43 16.90
CA LEU A 139 -4.90 -20.06 17.35
C LEU A 139 -4.07 -19.00 16.61
N LYS A 140 -2.77 -19.28 16.39
CA LYS A 140 -1.91 -18.41 15.55
C LYS A 140 -2.49 -18.22 14.14
N GLN A 141 -3.03 -19.30 13.52
CA GLN A 141 -3.67 -19.22 12.22
C GLN A 141 -4.96 -18.38 12.24
N ILE A 142 -5.76 -18.48 13.30
CA ILE A 142 -6.96 -17.64 13.45
C ILE A 142 -6.56 -16.17 13.62
N VAL A 143 -5.55 -15.85 14.44
CA VAL A 143 -4.98 -14.50 14.56
C VAL A 143 -4.53 -13.99 13.19
N ARG A 144 -3.75 -14.79 12.45
CA ARG A 144 -3.25 -14.42 11.13
C ARG A 144 -4.39 -14.07 10.16
N ASN A 145 -5.43 -14.87 10.07
CA ASN A 145 -6.48 -14.66 9.08
C ASN A 145 -7.52 -13.61 9.51
N ASN A 146 -7.87 -13.55 10.79
CA ASN A 146 -8.96 -12.70 11.25
C ASN A 146 -8.50 -11.38 11.89
N CYS A 147 -7.40 -11.38 12.68
CA CYS A 147 -6.92 -10.15 13.30
C CYS A 147 -6.14 -9.25 12.35
N THR A 148 -5.56 -9.82 11.27
CA THR A 148 -4.78 -9.05 10.29
C THR A 148 -5.56 -8.71 9.02
N SER A 149 -6.87 -8.88 9.00
CA SER A 149 -7.71 -8.53 7.84
C SER A 149 -7.76 -7.02 7.59
N CYS A 150 -7.63 -6.20 8.63
CA CYS A 150 -7.87 -4.75 8.59
C CYS A 150 -6.61 -3.91 8.87
N HIS A 151 -5.61 -4.46 9.54
CA HIS A 151 -4.37 -3.77 9.88
C HIS A 151 -3.21 -4.76 10.11
N THR A 152 -1.98 -4.25 10.08
CA THR A 152 -0.79 -5.05 10.42
C THR A 152 -0.86 -5.57 11.86
N PRO A 153 -0.39 -6.80 12.14
CA PRO A 153 -0.39 -7.34 13.51
C PRO A 153 0.52 -6.55 14.46
N SER A 154 1.58 -5.92 13.95
CA SER A 154 2.49 -5.10 14.76
C SER A 154 1.78 -3.90 15.41
N TYR A 155 0.74 -3.36 14.79
CA TYR A 155 -0.06 -2.28 15.35
C TYR A 155 -0.65 -2.62 16.74
N THR A 156 -1.14 -3.82 16.92
CA THR A 156 -1.75 -4.27 18.19
C THR A 156 -0.77 -5.03 19.06
N LEU A 157 0.01 -5.95 18.47
CA LEU A 157 0.85 -6.88 19.23
C LEU A 157 2.18 -6.28 19.72
N GLN A 158 2.53 -5.05 19.33
CA GLN A 158 3.59 -4.30 20.01
C GLN A 158 3.21 -3.89 21.44
N HIS A 159 1.93 -3.90 21.79
CA HIS A 159 1.40 -3.62 23.11
C HIS A 159 1.28 -4.89 23.95
N ARG A 160 1.04 -4.71 25.26
CA ARG A 160 0.94 -5.78 26.25
C ARG A 160 -0.34 -5.62 27.05
N PHE A 161 -1.16 -6.67 27.10
CA PHE A 161 -2.40 -6.66 27.85
C PHE A 161 -2.57 -8.02 28.55
N ASP A 162 -3.22 -8.01 29.71
CA ASP A 162 -3.70 -9.22 30.33
C ASP A 162 -4.88 -9.83 29.54
N GLU A 163 -5.37 -10.97 29.98
CA GLU A 163 -6.47 -11.65 29.31
C GLU A 163 -7.75 -10.79 29.22
N THR A 164 -8.04 -9.99 30.26
CA THR A 164 -9.17 -9.07 30.29
C THR A 164 -9.02 -7.98 29.24
N GLY A 165 -7.84 -7.38 29.12
CA GLY A 165 -7.52 -6.39 28.11
C GLY A 165 -7.59 -6.94 26.69
N TRP A 166 -7.01 -8.11 26.42
CA TRP A 166 -7.14 -8.78 25.13
C TRP A 166 -8.59 -9.11 24.77
N ASN A 167 -9.36 -9.60 25.75
CA ASN A 167 -10.79 -9.87 25.56
C ASN A 167 -11.58 -8.62 25.16
N ALA A 168 -11.29 -7.47 25.78
CA ALA A 168 -11.92 -6.19 25.42
C ALA A 168 -11.56 -5.73 23.99
N ILE A 169 -10.31 -5.94 23.57
CA ILE A 169 -9.88 -5.65 22.20
C ILE A 169 -10.62 -6.54 21.20
N ILE A 170 -10.67 -7.86 21.44
CA ILE A 170 -11.39 -8.79 20.56
C ILE A 170 -12.89 -8.46 20.51
N GLN A 171 -13.50 -8.10 21.65
CA GLN A 171 -14.88 -7.65 21.72
C GLN A 171 -15.16 -6.44 20.81
N THR A 172 -14.20 -5.53 20.68
CA THR A 172 -14.30 -4.39 19.77
C THR A 172 -14.10 -4.83 18.31
N MET A 173 -13.06 -5.65 18.06
CA MET A 173 -12.69 -6.07 16.69
C MET A 173 -13.76 -6.93 16.03
N LYS A 174 -14.48 -7.77 16.77
CA LYS A 174 -15.57 -8.58 16.18
C LYS A 174 -16.75 -7.77 15.63
N GLN A 175 -16.83 -6.46 15.95
CA GLN A 175 -17.83 -5.54 15.37
C GLN A 175 -17.40 -5.03 13.97
N ILE A 176 -16.20 -5.35 13.51
CA ILE A 176 -15.64 -4.88 12.24
C ILE A 176 -15.67 -6.04 11.25
N ASN A 177 -16.17 -5.78 10.03
CA ASN A 177 -16.17 -6.79 8.97
C ASN A 177 -14.78 -6.91 8.32
N VAL A 178 -14.62 -7.91 7.46
CA VAL A 178 -13.34 -8.18 6.75
C VAL A 178 -12.87 -7.06 5.82
N TYR A 179 -13.71 -6.09 5.53
CA TYR A 179 -13.37 -4.89 4.75
C TYR A 179 -13.00 -3.68 5.64
N GLY A 180 -12.89 -3.86 6.96
CA GLY A 180 -12.56 -2.80 7.90
C GLY A 180 -13.72 -1.85 8.24
N ILE A 181 -14.95 -2.23 7.89
CA ILE A 181 -16.14 -1.41 8.12
C ILE A 181 -16.82 -1.82 9.43
N TYR A 182 -17.07 -0.85 10.31
CA TYR A 182 -17.83 -1.10 11.54
C TYR A 182 -19.28 -1.49 11.21
N ARG A 183 -19.72 -2.62 11.77
CA ARG A 183 -21.10 -3.10 11.65
C ARG A 183 -21.92 -2.55 12.80
N GLY A 184 -22.94 -1.77 12.48
CA GLY A 184 -24.00 -1.44 13.45
C GLY A 184 -24.95 -2.62 13.67
N GLY A 185 -25.82 -2.53 14.69
CA GLY A 185 -26.98 -3.41 14.79
C GLY A 185 -26.74 -4.82 15.32
N GLY A 186 -25.60 -5.10 15.95
CA GLY A 186 -25.34 -6.37 16.65
C GLY A 186 -24.82 -7.51 15.77
N GLU A 187 -24.56 -7.29 14.48
CA GLU A 187 -23.84 -8.27 13.66
C GLU A 187 -22.38 -8.33 14.06
N VAL A 188 -21.87 -9.52 14.33
CA VAL A 188 -20.47 -9.75 14.73
C VAL A 188 -19.76 -10.71 13.79
N ASN A 189 -18.43 -10.60 13.74
CA ASN A 189 -17.59 -11.59 13.12
C ASN A 189 -17.73 -12.92 13.87
N LYS A 190 -18.35 -13.91 13.24
CA LYS A 190 -18.71 -15.18 13.85
C LYS A 190 -17.49 -15.99 14.29
N VAL A 191 -16.38 -15.90 13.53
CA VAL A 191 -15.12 -16.60 13.87
C VAL A 191 -14.51 -16.01 15.13
N LEU A 192 -14.40 -14.69 15.21
CA LEU A 192 -13.86 -14.02 16.40
C LEU A 192 -14.79 -14.18 17.62
N ASP A 193 -16.10 -14.24 17.40
CA ASP A 193 -17.07 -14.48 18.49
C ASP A 193 -16.93 -15.89 19.07
N PHE A 194 -16.82 -16.90 18.22
CA PHE A 194 -16.64 -18.29 18.64
C PHE A 194 -15.32 -18.53 19.38
N HIS A 195 -14.24 -17.93 18.90
CA HIS A 195 -12.88 -18.13 19.43
C HIS A 195 -12.46 -17.08 20.48
N GLN A 196 -13.32 -16.16 20.90
CA GLN A 196 -12.97 -14.97 21.69
C GLN A 196 -12.16 -15.30 22.95
N GLY A 197 -12.65 -16.23 23.79
CA GLY A 197 -12.01 -16.57 25.07
C GLY A 197 -10.63 -17.22 24.91
N GLU A 198 -10.52 -18.23 24.02
CA GLU A 198 -9.24 -18.89 23.78
C GLU A 198 -8.21 -17.99 23.08
N LEU A 199 -8.64 -17.08 22.20
CA LEU A 199 -7.76 -16.08 21.61
C LEU A 199 -7.26 -15.06 22.66
N ALA A 200 -8.11 -14.63 23.59
CA ALA A 200 -7.70 -13.73 24.67
C ALA A 200 -6.64 -14.39 25.57
N ALA A 201 -6.87 -15.63 25.99
CA ALA A 201 -5.91 -16.40 26.78
C ALA A 201 -4.59 -16.65 26.03
N TYR A 202 -4.66 -17.00 24.73
CA TYR A 202 -3.49 -17.19 23.87
C TYR A 202 -2.65 -15.92 23.74
N LEU A 203 -3.29 -14.77 23.44
CA LEU A 203 -2.61 -13.48 23.29
C LEU A 203 -2.05 -12.98 24.63
N ALA A 204 -2.75 -13.20 25.75
CA ALA A 204 -2.23 -12.85 27.09
C ALA A 204 -0.98 -13.67 27.46
N ARG A 205 -0.90 -14.93 27.03
CA ARG A 205 0.30 -15.75 27.22
C ARG A 205 1.46 -15.28 26.32
N ALA A 206 1.16 -14.85 25.10
CA ALA A 206 2.16 -14.34 24.16
C ALA A 206 2.63 -12.92 24.52
N ARG A 207 1.69 -12.01 24.76
CA ARG A 207 1.92 -10.56 24.97
C ARG A 207 1.20 -10.05 26.21
N GLY A 208 1.38 -10.75 27.34
CA GLY A 208 0.90 -10.34 28.65
C GLY A 208 1.75 -9.25 29.28
N PRO A 209 1.30 -8.66 30.43
CA PRO A 209 2.00 -7.56 31.09
C PRO A 209 3.31 -7.98 31.78
N ASN A 210 3.47 -9.28 32.08
CA ASN A 210 4.66 -9.80 32.76
C ASN A 210 5.81 -10.02 31.76
N GLU A 211 7.04 -9.78 32.19
CA GLU A 211 8.23 -10.11 31.40
C GLU A 211 8.36 -11.63 31.21
N GLY A 212 8.91 -12.04 30.06
CA GLY A 212 9.12 -13.46 29.77
C GLY A 212 7.90 -14.20 29.21
N GLY A 213 6.96 -13.50 28.55
CA GLY A 213 5.87 -14.13 27.79
C GLY A 213 6.39 -15.13 26.75
N ALA A 214 5.48 -15.98 26.22
CA ALA A 214 5.84 -17.04 25.26
C ALA A 214 6.18 -16.51 23.84
N PHE A 215 6.21 -15.19 23.66
CA PHE A 215 6.58 -14.55 22.39
C PHE A 215 8.09 -14.66 22.14
N LYS A 216 8.48 -15.13 20.95
CA LYS A 216 9.88 -15.32 20.56
C LYS A 216 10.29 -14.25 19.55
N ILE A 217 11.37 -13.48 19.84
CA ILE A 217 11.93 -12.55 18.88
C ILE A 217 12.69 -13.33 17.79
N THR A 218 12.28 -13.12 16.54
CA THR A 218 12.95 -13.64 15.36
C THR A 218 13.47 -12.47 14.51
N THR A 219 14.44 -12.73 13.66
CA THR A 219 14.98 -11.77 12.71
C THR A 219 14.93 -12.35 11.29
N ARG A 220 15.00 -11.49 10.30
CA ARG A 220 15.18 -11.89 8.91
C ARG A 220 16.50 -11.37 8.35
N GLU A 221 16.96 -11.97 7.27
CA GLU A 221 18.15 -11.52 6.56
C GLU A 221 17.93 -10.10 6.03
N ARG A 222 18.97 -9.29 6.11
CA ARG A 222 18.97 -7.94 5.57
C ARG A 222 19.01 -7.98 4.03
N PRO A 223 18.43 -6.98 3.34
CA PRO A 223 18.42 -6.93 1.87
C PRO A 223 19.80 -7.07 1.26
N THR A 224 19.89 -7.88 0.20
CA THR A 224 21.09 -8.09 -0.62
C THR A 224 20.76 -8.01 -2.10
N GLY A 225 21.76 -8.00 -2.97
CA GLY A 225 21.57 -8.05 -4.43
C GLY A 225 20.69 -6.93 -4.96
N GLU A 226 19.64 -7.27 -5.72
CA GLU A 226 18.69 -6.32 -6.30
C GLU A 226 17.95 -5.52 -5.21
N ALA A 227 17.51 -6.15 -4.14
CA ALA A 227 16.78 -5.50 -3.06
C ALA A 227 17.61 -4.41 -2.36
N ALA A 228 18.91 -4.64 -2.16
CA ALA A 228 19.80 -3.64 -1.57
C ALA A 228 20.11 -2.45 -2.51
N ARG A 229 19.76 -2.55 -3.80
CA ARG A 229 19.89 -1.44 -4.76
C ARG A 229 18.64 -0.55 -4.82
N ALA A 230 17.58 -0.91 -4.11
CA ALA A 230 16.38 -0.09 -4.04
C ALA A 230 16.68 1.29 -3.42
N VAL A 231 16.00 2.30 -3.95
CA VAL A 231 15.95 3.66 -3.41
C VAL A 231 14.50 4.00 -3.20
N PHE A 232 14.16 4.43 -2.00
CA PHE A 232 12.83 4.90 -1.67
C PHE A 232 12.83 6.41 -1.51
N THR A 233 11.82 7.08 -2.07
CA THR A 233 11.51 8.47 -1.77
C THR A 233 10.10 8.53 -1.20
N GLU A 234 9.99 8.91 0.05
CA GLU A 234 8.73 9.01 0.79
C GLU A 234 8.34 10.47 0.98
N TYR A 235 7.06 10.76 0.82
CA TYR A 235 6.45 12.07 0.96
C TYR A 235 5.44 12.04 2.09
N ASP A 236 5.64 12.87 3.12
CA ASP A 236 4.69 13.00 4.22
C ASP A 236 3.39 13.66 3.72
N VAL A 237 2.26 13.04 4.02
CA VAL A 237 0.93 13.60 3.80
C VAL A 237 0.38 14.06 5.15
N ALA A 238 -0.09 15.30 5.21
CA ALA A 238 -0.70 15.82 6.43
C ALA A 238 -1.90 14.96 6.86
N LEU A 239 -2.07 14.78 8.18
CA LEU A 239 -3.24 14.12 8.74
C LEU A 239 -4.49 14.97 8.46
N ASN A 240 -5.66 14.32 8.45
CA ASN A 240 -6.94 14.98 8.29
C ASN A 240 -7.14 16.04 9.40
N PRO A 241 -7.26 17.34 9.05
CA PRO A 241 -7.45 18.40 10.03
C PRO A 241 -8.81 18.34 10.73
N ASP A 242 -9.79 17.62 10.15
CA ASP A 242 -11.11 17.44 10.74
C ASP A 242 -11.13 16.33 11.81
N GLN A 243 -10.01 15.64 12.01
CA GLN A 243 -9.90 14.58 13.02
C GLN A 243 -9.94 15.18 14.43
N ARG A 244 -10.93 14.75 15.22
CA ARG A 244 -11.18 15.29 16.57
C ARG A 244 -10.30 14.66 17.67
N LEU A 245 -9.59 13.58 17.35
CA LEU A 245 -8.69 12.96 18.32
C LEU A 245 -7.43 13.80 18.42
N PRO A 246 -6.92 14.05 19.63
CA PRO A 246 -5.67 14.79 19.79
C PRO A 246 -4.56 14.07 19.04
N ALA A 247 -3.80 14.84 18.25
CA ALA A 247 -2.56 14.32 17.70
C ALA A 247 -1.64 13.96 18.88
N PRO A 248 -0.96 12.80 18.89
CA PRO A 248 0.05 12.53 19.89
C PRO A 248 1.13 13.60 19.81
N ASP A 249 1.67 14.00 20.96
CA ASP A 249 2.73 15.03 21.07
C ASP A 249 3.95 14.70 20.20
N HIS A 250 4.17 13.42 19.93
CA HIS A 250 5.18 12.92 19.00
C HIS A 250 4.52 11.95 18.01
N PRO A 251 4.23 12.39 16.79
CA PRO A 251 3.61 11.52 15.80
C PRO A 251 4.59 10.42 15.39
N ILE A 252 4.29 9.19 15.82
CA ILE A 252 4.95 7.99 15.33
C ILE A 252 4.52 7.81 13.88
N ASP A 253 5.44 7.99 12.94
CA ASP A 253 5.19 7.88 11.50
C ASP A 253 5.81 6.61 10.88
N GLY A 254 6.37 5.73 11.70
CA GLY A 254 7.04 4.50 11.30
C GLY A 254 8.44 4.68 10.73
N SER A 255 8.92 5.92 10.53
CA SER A 255 10.27 6.17 9.99
C SER A 255 11.37 5.78 10.98
N ASP A 256 11.16 5.99 12.27
CA ASP A 256 12.03 5.55 13.35
C ASP A 256 11.49 4.28 13.98
N TRP A 257 12.13 3.16 13.72
CA TRP A 257 11.67 1.85 14.20
C TRP A 257 11.68 1.72 15.73
N SER A 258 12.50 2.50 16.43
CA SER A 258 12.55 2.49 17.90
C SER A 258 11.25 2.97 18.55
N LEU A 259 10.43 3.73 17.82
CA LEU A 259 9.14 4.22 18.28
C LEU A 259 7.99 3.23 18.02
N GLY A 260 8.23 2.19 17.23
CA GLY A 260 7.23 1.16 16.91
C GLY A 260 6.36 1.48 15.70
N THR A 261 5.35 0.65 15.50
CA THR A 261 4.37 0.78 14.42
C THR A 261 3.42 1.95 14.71
N PRO A 262 3.17 2.84 13.73
CA PRO A 262 2.30 3.99 13.94
C PRO A 262 0.86 3.60 14.29
N SER A 263 0.27 4.38 15.18
CA SER A 263 -1.14 4.28 15.58
C SER A 263 -1.94 5.52 15.12
N ARG A 264 -1.57 6.11 14.01
CA ARG A 264 -2.17 7.35 13.51
C ARG A 264 -3.63 7.17 13.16
N VAL A 265 -4.43 8.13 13.59
CA VAL A 265 -5.82 8.30 13.19
C VAL A 265 -5.88 9.49 12.24
N GLY A 266 -6.72 9.39 11.18
CA GLY A 266 -6.89 10.49 10.22
C GLY A 266 -5.86 10.52 9.09
N SER A 267 -5.13 9.43 8.85
CA SER A 267 -4.33 9.27 7.65
C SER A 267 -5.23 9.27 6.41
N LEU A 268 -4.88 10.07 5.41
CA LEU A 268 -5.69 10.27 4.21
C LEU A 268 -5.38 9.28 3.08
N PRO A 269 -4.10 8.98 2.74
CA PRO A 269 -3.77 8.24 1.53
C PRO A 269 -4.19 6.77 1.61
N HIS A 270 -4.72 6.26 0.48
CA HIS A 270 -5.07 4.83 0.34
C HIS A 270 -4.43 4.23 -0.91
N ASP A 271 -4.97 4.44 -2.12
CA ASP A 271 -4.33 4.06 -3.36
C ASP A 271 -3.51 5.25 -3.89
N ALA A 272 -2.40 4.97 -4.57
CA ALA A 272 -1.57 5.99 -5.19
C ALA A 272 -1.13 5.57 -6.58
N ALA A 273 -0.98 6.55 -7.48
CA ALA A 273 -0.46 6.36 -8.82
C ALA A 273 0.37 7.58 -9.26
N PRO A 274 1.39 7.40 -10.12
CA PRO A 274 2.13 8.52 -10.70
C PRO A 274 1.37 9.11 -11.88
N ASP A 275 1.47 10.44 -12.12
CA ASP A 275 1.14 11.01 -13.43
C ASP A 275 2.31 10.90 -14.42
N LEU A 276 2.10 11.35 -15.67
CA LEU A 276 3.15 11.28 -16.70
C LEU A 276 4.28 12.29 -16.50
N ASP A 277 4.07 13.31 -15.65
CA ASP A 277 5.07 14.32 -15.30
C ASP A 277 5.87 13.90 -14.04
N GLY A 278 5.54 12.74 -13.44
CA GLY A 278 6.21 12.17 -12.28
C GLY A 278 5.69 12.67 -10.93
N ASN A 279 4.61 13.48 -10.89
CA ASN A 279 3.95 13.78 -9.63
C ASN A 279 3.12 12.58 -9.17
N LEU A 280 2.81 12.55 -7.89
CA LEU A 280 2.12 11.42 -7.26
C LEU A 280 0.70 11.81 -6.88
N TRP A 281 -0.24 10.96 -7.20
CA TRP A 281 -1.64 11.13 -6.83
C TRP A 281 -2.06 10.08 -5.82
N PHE A 282 -2.92 10.44 -4.89
CA PHE A 282 -3.46 9.51 -3.90
C PHE A 282 -4.95 9.73 -3.65
N ALA A 283 -5.66 8.64 -3.37
CA ALA A 283 -7.06 8.65 -2.96
C ALA A 283 -7.16 8.99 -1.46
N ALA A 284 -8.12 9.87 -1.09
CA ALA A 284 -8.37 10.21 0.31
C ALA A 284 -9.54 9.37 0.85
N VAL A 285 -9.22 8.33 1.64
CA VAL A 285 -10.16 7.27 2.03
C VAL A 285 -10.99 7.57 3.28
N VAL A 286 -10.59 8.57 4.07
CA VAL A 286 -11.34 8.94 5.29
C VAL A 286 -12.19 10.19 5.08
N PRO A 287 -13.36 10.29 5.72
CA PRO A 287 -14.19 11.49 5.65
C PRO A 287 -13.41 12.72 6.08
N ASN A 288 -13.35 13.74 5.22
CA ASN A 288 -12.66 14.99 5.45
C ASN A 288 -13.34 16.12 4.66
N ARG A 289 -12.97 17.38 4.92
CA ARG A 289 -13.53 18.57 4.24
C ARG A 289 -12.66 19.13 3.14
N THR A 290 -11.46 18.59 2.95
CA THR A 290 -10.40 19.23 2.16
C THR A 290 -10.20 18.61 0.78
N MET A 291 -10.24 17.26 0.66
CA MET A 291 -9.88 16.61 -0.59
C MET A 291 -10.56 15.26 -0.80
N SER A 292 -10.87 14.94 -2.04
CA SER A 292 -11.22 13.60 -2.51
C SER A 292 -9.99 12.85 -3.01
N VAL A 293 -9.09 13.57 -3.68
CA VAL A 293 -7.75 13.09 -4.08
C VAL A 293 -6.73 14.21 -3.86
N GLY A 294 -5.48 13.84 -3.62
CA GLY A 294 -4.35 14.77 -3.51
C GLY A 294 -3.31 14.52 -4.58
N ARG A 295 -2.65 15.60 -5.07
CA ARG A 295 -1.45 15.54 -5.90
C ARG A 295 -0.25 16.03 -5.12
N ILE A 296 0.81 15.25 -5.08
CA ILE A 296 2.10 15.61 -4.50
C ILE A 296 3.03 16.01 -5.63
N ASP A 297 3.56 17.22 -5.57
CA ASP A 297 4.68 17.64 -6.41
C ASP A 297 5.94 16.87 -6.00
N ALA A 298 6.47 16.04 -6.90
CA ALA A 298 7.57 15.14 -6.59
C ALA A 298 8.90 15.86 -6.27
N LYS A 299 9.05 17.13 -6.65
CA LYS A 299 10.27 17.91 -6.39
C LYS A 299 10.23 18.60 -5.03
N THR A 300 9.05 19.10 -4.64
CA THR A 300 8.89 19.95 -3.45
C THR A 300 8.21 19.25 -2.29
N GLY A 301 7.52 18.11 -2.54
CA GLY A 301 6.67 17.44 -1.56
C GLY A 301 5.35 18.17 -1.26
N ALA A 302 5.07 19.27 -1.95
CA ALA A 302 3.85 20.06 -1.74
C ALA A 302 2.61 19.28 -2.18
N VAL A 303 1.58 19.24 -1.32
CA VAL A 303 0.31 18.56 -1.58
C VAL A 303 -0.72 19.57 -2.09
N LYS A 304 -1.29 19.31 -3.27
CA LYS A 304 -2.42 20.06 -3.82
C LYS A 304 -3.70 19.21 -3.69
N PRO A 305 -4.73 19.71 -2.98
CA PRO A 305 -6.01 19.01 -2.84
C PRO A 305 -6.91 19.22 -4.06
N PHE A 306 -7.68 18.18 -4.42
CA PHE A 306 -8.79 18.22 -5.37
C PHE A 306 -10.03 17.69 -4.66
N LYS A 307 -11.03 18.56 -4.52
CA LYS A 307 -12.27 18.27 -3.81
C LYS A 307 -13.42 18.08 -4.79
N ILE A 308 -14.18 17.01 -4.56
CA ILE A 308 -15.52 16.84 -5.11
C ILE A 308 -16.48 16.99 -3.93
N ASP A 309 -17.44 17.89 -4.03
CA ASP A 309 -18.38 18.11 -2.94
C ASP A 309 -19.35 16.91 -2.80
N ALA A 310 -19.43 16.40 -1.59
CA ALA A 310 -20.43 15.45 -1.17
C ALA A 310 -21.46 16.13 -0.25
N ALA A 311 -22.43 15.37 0.24
CA ALA A 311 -23.40 15.87 1.21
C ALA A 311 -22.71 16.45 2.46
N ASN A 312 -23.33 17.42 3.11
CA ASN A 312 -22.87 18.06 4.36
C ASN A 312 -21.53 18.84 4.24
N GLY A 313 -21.15 19.28 3.05
CA GLY A 313 -19.92 20.05 2.81
C GLY A 313 -18.63 19.24 2.98
N MET A 314 -18.74 17.92 3.14
CA MET A 314 -17.59 17.00 3.13
C MET A 314 -17.03 16.87 1.71
N ALA A 315 -15.80 16.40 1.59
CA ALA A 315 -15.26 15.89 0.34
C ALA A 315 -15.78 14.46 0.10
N ALA A 316 -16.04 14.12 -1.15
CA ALA A 316 -16.35 12.75 -1.53
C ALA A 316 -15.17 11.84 -1.19
N VAL A 317 -15.42 10.77 -0.44
CA VAL A 317 -14.41 9.77 -0.10
C VAL A 317 -14.02 9.01 -1.36
N SER A 318 -12.72 8.77 -1.56
CA SER A 318 -12.15 7.97 -2.64
C SER A 318 -11.31 6.84 -2.08
N HIS A 319 -11.33 5.67 -2.72
CA HIS A 319 -10.58 4.48 -2.30
C HIS A 319 -9.65 3.99 -3.41
N GLY A 320 -10.20 3.58 -4.56
CA GLY A 320 -9.45 3.13 -5.72
C GLY A 320 -9.02 4.29 -6.62
N LEU A 321 -7.77 4.29 -7.07
CA LEU A 321 -7.21 5.31 -7.95
C LEU A 321 -6.28 4.66 -8.97
N ILE A 322 -6.47 4.98 -10.25
CA ILE A 322 -5.65 4.49 -11.37
C ILE A 322 -5.35 5.63 -12.34
N ARG A 323 -4.29 5.47 -13.13
CA ARG A 323 -3.91 6.36 -14.23
C ARG A 323 -4.10 5.65 -15.56
N ASP A 324 -4.75 6.32 -16.53
CA ASP A 324 -4.84 5.80 -17.89
C ASP A 324 -3.59 6.15 -18.75
N ASP A 325 -3.51 5.58 -19.95
CA ASP A 325 -2.39 5.80 -20.87
C ASP A 325 -2.28 7.25 -21.36
N LYS A 326 -3.36 8.02 -21.27
CA LYS A 326 -3.41 9.44 -21.62
C LYS A 326 -2.98 10.33 -20.44
N GLY A 327 -2.72 9.73 -19.28
CA GLY A 327 -2.30 10.41 -18.05
C GLY A 327 -3.46 10.93 -17.20
N MET A 328 -4.71 10.62 -17.54
CA MET A 328 -5.85 10.99 -16.70
C MET A 328 -5.85 10.15 -15.43
N ILE A 329 -6.20 10.76 -14.31
CA ILE A 329 -6.35 10.10 -13.01
C ILE A 329 -7.82 9.78 -12.79
N TRP A 330 -8.14 8.49 -12.73
CA TRP A 330 -9.48 7.98 -12.49
C TRP A 330 -9.60 7.43 -11.07
N PHE A 331 -10.73 7.67 -10.43
CA PHE A 331 -10.97 7.23 -9.05
C PHE A 331 -12.47 7.10 -8.77
N ASN A 332 -12.82 6.31 -7.76
CA ASN A 332 -14.19 6.29 -7.27
C ASN A 332 -14.43 7.49 -6.36
N ALA A 333 -15.62 8.08 -6.42
CA ALA A 333 -16.02 9.22 -5.59
C ALA A 333 -17.38 8.94 -4.93
N HIS A 334 -17.40 8.92 -3.60
CA HIS A 334 -18.62 8.71 -2.83
C HIS A 334 -19.29 10.07 -2.52
N ILE A 335 -20.13 10.52 -3.46
CA ILE A 335 -20.92 11.75 -3.30
C ILE A 335 -22.23 11.46 -2.53
N SER A 336 -23.39 11.54 -3.16
CA SER A 336 -24.65 11.01 -2.63
C SER A 336 -24.86 9.54 -3.02
N ARG A 337 -24.19 9.10 -4.10
CA ARG A 337 -24.08 7.73 -4.60
C ARG A 337 -22.65 7.47 -5.00
N GLY A 338 -22.24 6.20 -4.98
CA GLY A 338 -20.95 5.77 -5.48
C GLY A 338 -20.83 6.06 -6.97
N SER A 339 -19.83 6.82 -7.36
CA SER A 339 -19.62 7.39 -8.69
C SER A 339 -18.19 7.15 -9.16
N LEU A 340 -17.96 7.28 -10.47
CA LEU A 340 -16.65 7.36 -11.07
C LEU A 340 -16.28 8.84 -11.27
N ALA A 341 -15.02 9.18 -11.05
CA ALA A 341 -14.50 10.52 -11.27
C ALA A 341 -13.17 10.49 -12.03
N LYS A 342 -12.85 11.60 -12.69
CA LYS A 342 -11.62 11.80 -13.42
C LYS A 342 -11.07 13.20 -13.16
N VAL A 343 -9.74 13.29 -13.00
CA VAL A 343 -8.99 14.55 -13.05
C VAL A 343 -8.05 14.52 -14.25
N ASP A 344 -8.02 15.61 -15.02
CA ASP A 344 -6.96 15.87 -15.98
C ASP A 344 -5.81 16.60 -15.26
N PRO A 345 -4.62 15.98 -15.09
CA PRO A 345 -3.52 16.63 -14.37
C PRO A 345 -3.02 17.93 -14.98
N LYS A 346 -3.20 18.14 -16.29
CA LYS A 346 -2.71 19.33 -17.01
C LYS A 346 -3.67 20.51 -16.88
N THR A 347 -4.96 20.27 -17.06
CA THR A 347 -5.99 21.32 -16.99
C THR A 347 -6.62 21.43 -15.61
N GLU A 348 -6.36 20.45 -14.74
CA GLU A 348 -6.92 20.32 -13.40
C GLU A 348 -8.45 20.19 -13.36
N LYS A 349 -9.05 19.93 -14.52
CA LYS A 349 -10.50 19.77 -14.65
C LYS A 349 -10.93 18.42 -14.05
N VAL A 350 -11.90 18.48 -13.14
CA VAL A 350 -12.56 17.32 -12.55
C VAL A 350 -13.85 17.04 -13.32
N SER A 351 -14.11 15.77 -13.62
CA SER A 351 -15.37 15.28 -14.19
C SER A 351 -15.92 14.14 -13.33
N VAL A 352 -17.22 14.06 -13.15
CA VAL A 352 -17.88 13.03 -12.34
C VAL A 352 -18.96 12.34 -13.19
N TYR A 353 -19.00 11.02 -13.12
CA TYR A 353 -19.90 10.15 -13.86
C TYR A 353 -20.69 9.31 -12.86
N ILE A 354 -22.00 9.51 -12.81
CA ILE A 354 -22.91 8.86 -11.87
C ILE A 354 -23.62 7.71 -12.58
N PRO A 355 -23.54 6.47 -12.07
CA PRO A 355 -24.30 5.36 -12.62
C PRO A 355 -25.81 5.68 -12.65
N PRO A 356 -26.55 5.35 -13.73
CA PRO A 356 -27.98 5.58 -13.84
C PRO A 356 -28.77 4.98 -12.67
N THR A 357 -29.92 5.57 -12.37
CA THR A 357 -30.86 5.00 -11.40
C THR A 357 -31.30 3.60 -11.83
N GLY A 358 -31.24 2.65 -10.92
CA GLY A 358 -31.54 1.23 -11.20
C GLY A 358 -30.31 0.35 -11.42
N MET A 359 -29.15 0.94 -11.72
CA MET A 359 -27.87 0.22 -11.69
C MET A 359 -27.27 0.20 -10.30
N SER A 360 -26.38 -0.75 -10.04
CA SER A 360 -25.54 -0.78 -8.83
C SER A 360 -24.67 0.48 -8.72
N GLN A 361 -24.17 0.73 -7.53
CA GLN A 361 -23.28 1.86 -7.25
C GLN A 361 -21.83 1.36 -7.20
N ILE A 362 -20.91 2.24 -7.55
CA ILE A 362 -19.48 2.03 -7.30
C ILE A 362 -19.26 2.27 -5.81
N ASP A 363 -19.37 1.21 -5.00
CA ASP A 363 -19.52 1.32 -3.55
C ASP A 363 -18.49 0.50 -2.79
N GLY A 364 -18.09 1.03 -1.61
CA GLY A 364 -17.18 0.36 -0.68
C GLY A 364 -15.71 0.38 -1.10
N PRO A 365 -14.93 -0.60 -0.63
CA PRO A 365 -13.48 -0.70 -0.87
C PRO A 365 -13.18 -1.26 -2.27
N VAL A 366 -13.73 -0.63 -3.31
CA VAL A 366 -13.60 -1.08 -4.69
C VAL A 366 -12.28 -0.69 -5.32
N THR A 367 -11.83 -1.50 -6.27
CA THR A 367 -10.75 -1.17 -7.19
C THR A 367 -11.31 -0.81 -8.56
N LEU A 368 -10.46 -0.20 -9.35
CA LEU A 368 -10.69 0.16 -10.73
C LEU A 368 -9.63 -0.49 -11.61
N ASP A 369 -9.97 -0.83 -12.84
CA ASP A 369 -8.99 -1.22 -13.86
C ASP A 369 -9.48 -0.84 -15.26
N PHE A 370 -8.58 -0.89 -16.25
CA PHE A 370 -8.86 -0.74 -17.66
C PHE A 370 -8.88 -2.10 -18.35
N ASP A 371 -9.65 -2.22 -19.42
CA ASP A 371 -9.50 -3.36 -20.35
C ASP A 371 -8.59 -2.99 -21.54
N GLY A 372 -8.40 -3.95 -22.47
CA GLY A 372 -7.60 -3.75 -23.67
C GLY A 372 -8.19 -2.74 -24.66
N ALA A 373 -9.44 -2.31 -24.47
CA ALA A 373 -10.13 -1.30 -25.29
C ALA A 373 -10.21 0.07 -24.62
N GLY A 374 -9.59 0.24 -23.44
CA GLY A 374 -9.59 1.50 -22.68
C GLY A 374 -10.92 1.81 -22.00
N GLN A 375 -11.77 0.80 -21.80
CA GLN A 375 -12.95 0.93 -20.96
C GLN A 375 -12.54 0.85 -19.49
N ILE A 376 -13.32 1.44 -18.60
CA ILE A 376 -13.04 1.44 -17.17
C ILE A 376 -13.99 0.49 -16.47
N TRP A 377 -13.42 -0.36 -15.62
CA TRP A 377 -14.15 -1.30 -14.80
C TRP A 377 -14.07 -0.92 -13.34
N ALA A 378 -15.18 -1.00 -12.64
CA ALA A 378 -15.29 -0.69 -11.21
C ALA A 378 -16.12 -1.74 -10.49
N GLY A 379 -15.69 -2.14 -9.30
CA GLY A 379 -16.44 -3.04 -8.44
C GLY A 379 -17.72 -2.42 -7.89
N THR A 380 -18.71 -3.27 -7.60
CA THR A 380 -19.96 -2.91 -6.92
C THR A 380 -20.24 -3.83 -5.75
N GLY A 381 -21.36 -3.66 -5.08
CA GLY A 381 -21.77 -4.55 -3.98
C GLY A 381 -22.05 -6.00 -4.40
N ASP A 382 -22.32 -6.24 -5.70
CA ASP A 382 -22.76 -7.53 -6.23
C ASP A 382 -22.35 -7.80 -7.69
N GLY A 383 -21.21 -7.28 -8.10
CA GLY A 383 -20.66 -7.45 -9.45
C GLY A 383 -19.77 -6.28 -9.85
N VAL A 384 -19.82 -5.88 -11.10
CA VAL A 384 -18.98 -4.84 -11.68
C VAL A 384 -19.77 -3.93 -12.63
N LEU A 385 -19.33 -2.67 -12.73
CA LEU A 385 -19.74 -1.72 -13.74
C LEU A 385 -18.63 -1.50 -14.76
N ARG A 386 -19.00 -1.45 -16.04
CA ARG A 386 -18.17 -0.99 -17.14
C ARG A 386 -18.56 0.43 -17.49
N PHE A 387 -17.60 1.32 -17.63
CA PHE A 387 -17.79 2.67 -18.13
C PHE A 387 -17.07 2.85 -19.45
N ASP A 388 -17.80 3.30 -20.47
CA ASP A 388 -17.25 3.72 -21.76
C ASP A 388 -16.95 5.23 -21.72
N PRO A 389 -15.68 5.64 -21.71
CA PRO A 389 -15.33 7.06 -21.62
C PRO A 389 -15.69 7.88 -22.86
N ALA A 390 -15.84 7.23 -24.04
CA ALA A 390 -16.18 7.91 -25.28
C ALA A 390 -17.69 8.16 -25.42
N ALA A 391 -18.49 7.19 -24.98
CA ALA A 391 -19.95 7.28 -25.00
C ALA A 391 -20.53 7.82 -23.69
N GLU A 392 -19.73 7.95 -22.64
CA GLU A 392 -20.11 8.29 -21.26
C GLU A 392 -21.25 7.42 -20.75
N ARG A 393 -21.19 6.10 -21.01
CA ARG A 393 -22.23 5.13 -20.66
C ARG A 393 -21.71 4.04 -19.74
N PHE A 394 -22.60 3.65 -18.80
CA PHE A 394 -22.40 2.49 -17.95
C PHE A 394 -23.10 1.24 -18.51
N SER A 395 -22.49 0.09 -18.26
CA SER A 395 -23.08 -1.26 -18.40
C SER A 395 -22.78 -2.05 -17.15
N GLU A 396 -23.67 -2.96 -16.75
CA GLU A 396 -23.59 -3.70 -15.48
C GLU A 396 -23.51 -5.21 -15.74
N TYR A 397 -22.66 -5.88 -14.94
CA TYR A 397 -22.50 -7.34 -14.91
C TYR A 397 -22.58 -7.82 -13.47
N LYS A 398 -23.46 -8.78 -13.21
CA LYS A 398 -23.76 -9.27 -11.87
C LYS A 398 -22.96 -10.51 -11.50
N SER A 399 -22.60 -10.60 -10.23
CA SER A 399 -22.14 -11.85 -9.61
C SER A 399 -23.27 -12.88 -9.60
N LEU A 400 -22.91 -14.17 -9.73
CA LEU A 400 -23.85 -15.28 -9.54
C LEU A 400 -24.11 -15.51 -8.03
N THR A 401 -23.13 -15.19 -7.19
CA THR A 401 -23.20 -15.31 -5.74
C THR A 401 -23.28 -13.90 -5.12
N PRO A 402 -24.49 -13.32 -4.99
CA PRO A 402 -24.70 -12.01 -4.39
C PRO A 402 -24.62 -12.07 -2.85
N LYS A 403 -24.75 -10.90 -2.20
CA LYS A 403 -24.91 -10.82 -0.74
C LYS A 403 -25.95 -11.81 -0.23
N THR A 404 -25.62 -12.55 0.84
CA THR A 404 -26.57 -13.48 1.46
C THR A 404 -27.47 -12.78 2.46
N ALA A 405 -28.68 -13.32 2.65
CA ALA A 405 -29.62 -12.84 3.69
C ALA A 405 -29.14 -13.10 5.13
N LYS A 406 -28.14 -13.96 5.30
CA LYS A 406 -27.56 -14.34 6.61
C LYS A 406 -26.33 -13.48 7.02
N GLY A 407 -26.12 -12.34 6.39
CA GLY A 407 -25.07 -11.40 6.75
C GLY A 407 -23.74 -11.58 6.00
N GLY A 408 -23.67 -12.49 5.02
CA GLY A 408 -22.52 -12.61 4.12
C GLY A 408 -22.34 -11.33 3.30
N VAL A 409 -21.11 -10.91 3.08
CA VAL A 409 -20.76 -9.71 2.31
C VAL A 409 -20.10 -10.12 1.01
N GLY A 410 -20.89 -10.35 -0.03
CA GLY A 410 -20.45 -10.67 -1.39
C GLY A 410 -20.02 -9.44 -2.19
N MET A 411 -19.24 -8.58 -1.56
CA MET A 411 -18.76 -7.36 -2.21
C MET A 411 -17.59 -7.65 -3.11
N THR A 412 -17.62 -7.11 -4.33
CA THR A 412 -16.48 -7.15 -5.23
C THR A 412 -15.30 -6.40 -4.60
N TYR A 413 -14.10 -7.00 -4.62
CA TYR A 413 -12.92 -6.39 -4.06
C TYR A 413 -11.88 -6.02 -5.13
N GLY A 414 -11.30 -6.99 -5.84
CA GLY A 414 -10.40 -6.77 -6.96
C GLY A 414 -11.13 -6.81 -8.29
N VAL A 415 -10.70 -5.99 -9.25
CA VAL A 415 -11.25 -5.94 -10.62
C VAL A 415 -10.10 -5.86 -11.61
N ALA A 416 -10.17 -6.62 -12.72
CA ALA A 416 -9.21 -6.54 -13.83
C ALA A 416 -9.91 -6.77 -15.18
N GLY A 417 -9.63 -5.91 -16.16
CA GLY A 417 -10.08 -6.08 -17.53
C GLY A 417 -9.07 -6.85 -18.39
N ASP A 418 -9.51 -7.87 -19.13
CA ASP A 418 -8.62 -8.61 -20.01
C ASP A 418 -8.47 -7.93 -21.40
N ARG A 419 -7.59 -8.48 -22.26
CA ARG A 419 -7.33 -7.95 -23.61
C ARG A 419 -8.53 -8.06 -24.55
N ASP A 420 -9.44 -9.01 -24.29
CA ASP A 420 -10.62 -9.27 -25.09
C ASP A 420 -11.82 -8.42 -24.65
N GLY A 421 -11.62 -7.59 -23.62
CA GLY A 421 -12.61 -6.70 -23.04
C GLY A 421 -13.50 -7.37 -21.98
N ASN A 422 -13.25 -8.64 -21.62
CA ASN A 422 -13.94 -9.26 -20.52
C ASN A 422 -13.39 -8.74 -19.19
N VAL A 423 -14.16 -8.92 -18.10
CA VAL A 423 -13.78 -8.47 -16.77
C VAL A 423 -13.71 -9.63 -15.82
N TRP A 424 -12.73 -9.58 -14.93
CA TRP A 424 -12.54 -10.49 -13.82
C TRP A 424 -12.67 -9.74 -12.50
N TRP A 425 -13.25 -10.38 -11.48
CA TRP A 425 -13.34 -9.81 -10.15
C TRP A 425 -13.30 -10.86 -9.05
N THR A 426 -13.03 -10.42 -7.82
CA THR A 426 -12.97 -11.28 -6.65
C THR A 426 -14.07 -10.95 -5.66
N GLN A 427 -14.56 -11.97 -4.96
CA GLN A 427 -15.38 -11.85 -3.77
C GLN A 427 -14.61 -12.43 -2.59
N MET A 428 -13.89 -11.57 -1.89
CA MET A 428 -12.87 -11.92 -0.91
C MET A 428 -13.40 -12.85 0.20
N ALA A 429 -14.54 -12.51 0.79
CA ALA A 429 -15.10 -13.28 1.90
C ALA A 429 -15.69 -14.64 1.49
N PHE A 430 -15.81 -14.90 0.19
CA PHE A 430 -16.46 -16.10 -0.36
C PHE A 430 -15.49 -17.03 -1.09
N ASP A 431 -14.20 -16.69 -1.13
CA ASP A 431 -13.18 -17.41 -1.90
C ASP A 431 -13.57 -17.59 -3.39
N ILE A 432 -14.18 -16.55 -4.00
CA ILE A 432 -14.65 -16.61 -5.39
C ILE A 432 -13.83 -15.66 -6.28
N VAL A 433 -13.47 -16.18 -7.46
CA VAL A 433 -13.01 -15.42 -8.62
C VAL A 433 -14.09 -15.53 -9.68
N ALA A 434 -14.50 -14.43 -10.26
CA ALA A 434 -15.56 -14.36 -11.24
C ALA A 434 -15.09 -13.70 -12.53
N LYS A 435 -15.77 -14.01 -13.65
CA LYS A 435 -15.57 -13.42 -14.97
C LYS A 435 -16.90 -13.07 -15.59
N ALA A 436 -16.99 -11.95 -16.34
CA ALA A 436 -18.08 -11.71 -17.26
C ALA A 436 -17.55 -11.59 -18.69
N ASP A 437 -18.16 -12.34 -19.59
CA ASP A 437 -17.96 -12.25 -21.03
C ASP A 437 -18.82 -11.10 -21.58
N ILE A 438 -18.18 -10.07 -22.13
CA ILE A 438 -18.90 -8.88 -22.61
C ILE A 438 -19.72 -9.12 -23.89
N LYS A 439 -19.41 -10.16 -24.66
CA LYS A 439 -20.13 -10.48 -25.91
C LYS A 439 -21.44 -11.19 -25.63
N THR A 440 -21.44 -12.07 -24.64
CA THR A 440 -22.62 -12.87 -24.27
C THR A 440 -23.38 -12.28 -23.07
N GLY A 441 -22.74 -11.40 -22.27
CA GLY A 441 -23.28 -10.88 -21.02
C GLY A 441 -23.34 -11.91 -19.88
N LYS A 442 -22.74 -13.10 -20.05
CA LYS A 442 -22.77 -14.18 -19.06
C LYS A 442 -21.62 -14.06 -18.08
N SER A 443 -21.93 -14.31 -16.81
CA SER A 443 -20.94 -14.45 -15.75
C SER A 443 -20.62 -15.93 -15.49
N GLU A 444 -19.38 -16.19 -15.06
CA GLU A 444 -18.88 -17.47 -14.58
C GLU A 444 -18.16 -17.25 -13.25
N GLU A 445 -18.17 -18.25 -12.37
CA GLU A 445 -17.52 -18.17 -11.05
C GLU A 445 -16.70 -19.43 -10.76
N TRP A 446 -15.54 -19.23 -10.15
CA TRP A 446 -14.65 -20.29 -9.64
C TRP A 446 -14.48 -20.12 -8.15
N THR A 447 -14.84 -21.14 -7.37
CA THR A 447 -14.53 -21.19 -5.95
C THR A 447 -13.09 -21.67 -5.78
N LEU A 448 -12.28 -20.91 -5.06
CA LEU A 448 -10.92 -21.30 -4.73
C LEU A 448 -10.94 -22.44 -3.69
N PRO A 449 -10.13 -23.49 -3.88
CA PRO A 449 -10.06 -24.57 -2.92
C PRO A 449 -9.47 -24.07 -1.59
N PRO A 450 -9.91 -24.64 -0.45
CA PRO A 450 -9.35 -24.29 0.84
C PRO A 450 -7.88 -24.69 0.97
N VAL A 451 -7.15 -24.03 1.85
CA VAL A 451 -5.75 -24.36 2.18
C VAL A 451 -5.72 -25.61 3.05
N VAL A 452 -5.43 -26.76 2.43
CA VAL A 452 -5.56 -28.10 3.07
C VAL A 452 -4.75 -28.21 4.36
N ASP A 453 -3.53 -27.68 4.40
CA ASP A 453 -2.69 -27.75 5.60
C ASP A 453 -3.24 -26.92 6.76
N GLN A 454 -3.98 -25.86 6.49
CA GLN A 454 -4.66 -25.06 7.49
C GLN A 454 -5.90 -25.78 8.05
N ILE A 455 -6.62 -26.56 7.24
CA ILE A 455 -7.73 -27.41 7.72
C ILE A 455 -7.24 -28.41 8.78
N LYS A 456 -6.04 -28.97 8.58
CA LYS A 456 -5.43 -29.95 9.51
C LYS A 456 -5.15 -29.36 10.91
N LEU A 457 -5.13 -28.05 11.05
CA LEU A 457 -4.96 -27.38 12.34
C LEU A 457 -6.27 -27.31 13.15
N ALA A 458 -7.43 -27.39 12.49
CA ALA A 458 -8.73 -27.29 13.14
C ALA A 458 -8.98 -28.49 14.08
N ASN A 459 -9.49 -28.22 15.27
CA ASN A 459 -9.93 -29.25 16.21
C ASN A 459 -11.39 -29.69 15.95
N GLN A 460 -11.87 -30.71 16.68
CA GLN A 460 -13.23 -31.23 16.52
C GLN A 460 -14.33 -30.18 16.77
N ASN A 461 -14.12 -29.25 17.69
CA ASN A 461 -15.10 -28.18 17.98
C ASN A 461 -15.15 -27.18 16.85
N ASP A 462 -13.99 -26.82 16.27
CA ASP A 462 -13.89 -25.96 15.10
C ASP A 462 -14.64 -26.56 13.90
N ILE A 463 -14.35 -27.81 13.59
CA ILE A 463 -15.00 -28.51 12.47
C ILE A 463 -16.52 -28.51 12.66
N LYS A 464 -17.00 -28.89 13.86
CA LYS A 464 -18.43 -28.87 14.16
C LYS A 464 -19.07 -27.49 14.04
N PHE A 465 -18.33 -26.44 14.45
CA PHE A 465 -18.80 -25.06 14.31
C PHE A 465 -18.89 -24.65 12.83
N TYR A 466 -17.83 -24.86 12.05
CA TYR A 466 -17.78 -24.44 10.67
C TYR A 466 -18.67 -25.25 9.73
N GLU A 467 -18.95 -26.53 10.02
CA GLU A 467 -19.92 -27.35 9.30
C GLU A 467 -21.35 -26.77 9.35
N GLY A 468 -21.64 -25.92 10.34
CA GLY A 468 -22.91 -25.22 10.48
C GLY A 468 -23.08 -24.04 9.52
N TYR A 469 -22.06 -23.68 8.74
CA TYR A 469 -22.06 -22.50 7.88
C TYR A 469 -21.50 -22.81 6.49
N ALA A 470 -22.13 -22.23 5.44
CA ALA A 470 -21.42 -22.02 4.18
C ALA A 470 -20.49 -20.80 4.34
N PRO A 471 -19.36 -20.71 3.62
CA PRO A 471 -18.51 -19.50 3.61
C PRO A 471 -19.30 -18.23 3.31
N THR A 472 -20.24 -18.30 2.38
CA THR A 472 -21.13 -17.21 1.99
C THR A 472 -22.10 -16.76 3.11
N ASP A 473 -22.44 -17.62 4.05
CA ASP A 473 -23.36 -17.32 5.15
C ASP A 473 -22.65 -16.61 6.31
N ILE A 474 -21.38 -16.92 6.54
CA ILE A 474 -20.62 -16.37 7.66
C ILE A 474 -20.01 -14.99 7.35
N GLY A 475 -19.75 -14.68 6.08
CA GLY A 475 -19.26 -13.39 5.60
C GLY A 475 -17.90 -12.96 6.16
N THR A 476 -17.10 -13.93 6.61
CA THR A 476 -15.76 -13.76 7.13
C THR A 476 -14.93 -14.99 6.74
N PRO A 477 -13.61 -14.86 6.56
CA PRO A 477 -12.80 -16.02 6.15
C PRO A 477 -12.77 -17.10 7.22
N PHE A 478 -12.94 -18.32 6.80
CA PHE A 478 -12.56 -19.47 7.61
C PHE A 478 -11.04 -19.48 7.81
N PRO A 479 -10.51 -20.12 8.86
CA PRO A 479 -9.06 -20.17 9.08
C PRO A 479 -8.27 -20.75 7.91
N TRP A 480 -8.89 -21.52 7.04
CA TRP A 480 -8.31 -22.16 5.84
C TRP A 480 -8.73 -21.52 4.51
N SER A 481 -9.36 -20.34 4.54
CA SER A 481 -9.74 -19.61 3.32
C SER A 481 -8.53 -19.10 2.56
N GLN A 482 -8.65 -18.94 1.24
CA GLN A 482 -7.66 -18.26 0.39
C GLN A 482 -7.69 -16.75 0.56
N GLY A 483 -8.88 -16.17 0.68
CA GLY A 483 -9.10 -14.73 0.80
C GLY A 483 -8.59 -13.94 -0.40
N PRO A 484 -9.17 -14.14 -1.61
CA PRO A 484 -8.74 -13.44 -2.82
C PRO A 484 -9.06 -11.95 -2.70
N ARG A 485 -8.01 -11.13 -2.67
CA ARG A 485 -8.13 -9.67 -2.59
C ARG A 485 -8.08 -9.04 -3.97
N ARG A 486 -7.10 -8.18 -4.22
CA ARG A 486 -6.94 -7.50 -5.52
C ARG A 486 -6.29 -8.42 -6.53
N ILE A 487 -6.48 -8.06 -7.77
CA ILE A 487 -6.07 -8.85 -8.94
C ILE A 487 -5.43 -7.94 -9.97
N GLY A 488 -4.52 -8.51 -10.73
CA GLY A 488 -3.91 -7.88 -11.88
C GLY A 488 -3.81 -8.85 -13.04
N ILE A 489 -3.67 -8.31 -14.23
CA ILE A 489 -3.70 -9.12 -15.45
C ILE A 489 -2.50 -8.83 -16.34
N ASP A 490 -1.84 -9.88 -16.77
CA ASP A 490 -0.92 -9.88 -17.89
C ASP A 490 -1.71 -10.01 -19.19
N ARG A 491 -2.09 -8.86 -19.76
CA ARG A 491 -2.91 -8.84 -20.99
C ARG A 491 -2.18 -9.46 -22.18
N ALA A 492 -0.86 -9.33 -22.23
CA ALA A 492 -0.06 -9.89 -23.32
C ALA A 492 0.01 -11.43 -23.24
N ALA A 493 0.24 -11.97 -22.06
CA ALA A 493 0.32 -13.41 -21.83
C ALA A 493 -1.07 -14.07 -21.66
N GLY A 494 -2.15 -13.32 -21.44
CA GLY A 494 -3.48 -13.85 -21.15
C GLY A 494 -3.55 -14.54 -19.79
N VAL A 495 -2.90 -13.97 -18.77
CA VAL A 495 -2.82 -14.52 -17.42
C VAL A 495 -3.37 -13.54 -16.40
N LEU A 496 -4.34 -13.99 -15.60
CA LEU A 496 -4.82 -13.28 -14.44
C LEU A 496 -4.05 -13.77 -13.19
N TRP A 497 -3.65 -12.83 -12.35
CA TRP A 497 -3.03 -13.06 -11.06
C TRP A 497 -3.92 -12.57 -9.93
N VAL A 498 -4.13 -13.39 -8.92
CA VAL A 498 -5.01 -13.10 -7.78
C VAL A 498 -4.20 -13.18 -6.49
N ALA A 499 -4.23 -12.12 -5.69
CA ALA A 499 -3.57 -12.09 -4.39
C ALA A 499 -4.43 -12.79 -3.32
N ASN A 500 -4.02 -13.99 -2.89
CA ASN A 500 -4.71 -14.79 -1.86
C ASN A 500 -4.15 -14.46 -0.48
N SER A 501 -4.69 -13.43 0.16
CA SER A 501 -4.14 -12.88 1.41
C SER A 501 -4.03 -13.92 2.53
N TRP A 502 -5.07 -14.72 2.72
CA TRP A 502 -5.09 -15.72 3.79
C TRP A 502 -4.44 -17.02 3.37
N GLY A 503 -4.46 -17.34 2.08
CA GLY A 503 -3.76 -18.49 1.52
C GLY A 503 -2.24 -18.36 1.46
N GLY A 504 -1.71 -17.13 1.57
CA GLY A 504 -0.27 -16.87 1.44
C GLY A 504 0.28 -17.25 0.06
N SER A 505 -0.50 -17.01 -1.00
CA SER A 505 -0.18 -17.41 -2.36
C SER A 505 -0.71 -16.42 -3.40
N LEU A 506 -0.23 -16.55 -4.64
CA LEU A 506 -0.90 -16.00 -5.80
C LEU A 506 -1.64 -17.13 -6.54
N SER A 507 -2.90 -16.93 -6.93
CA SER A 507 -3.53 -17.77 -7.95
C SER A 507 -3.19 -17.23 -9.33
N ARG A 508 -2.88 -18.13 -10.25
CA ARG A 508 -2.66 -17.87 -11.66
C ARG A 508 -3.76 -18.53 -12.47
N PHE A 509 -4.53 -17.72 -13.22
CA PHE A 509 -5.55 -18.19 -14.13
C PHE A 509 -5.13 -17.95 -15.58
N ASP A 510 -5.34 -18.94 -16.42
CA ASP A 510 -5.37 -18.76 -17.87
C ASP A 510 -6.71 -18.12 -18.25
N THR A 511 -6.70 -16.92 -18.85
CA THR A 511 -7.93 -16.17 -19.12
C THR A 511 -8.81 -16.77 -20.22
N ALA A 512 -8.25 -17.62 -21.07
CA ALA A 512 -8.99 -18.29 -22.15
C ALA A 512 -9.70 -19.54 -21.67
N THR A 513 -9.07 -20.33 -20.78
CA THR A 513 -9.57 -21.63 -20.36
C THR A 513 -10.13 -21.66 -18.93
N GLY A 514 -9.81 -20.65 -18.09
CA GLY A 514 -10.14 -20.65 -16.66
C GLY A 514 -9.29 -21.61 -15.83
N ASN A 515 -8.30 -22.29 -16.42
CA ASN A 515 -7.42 -23.19 -15.68
C ASN A 515 -6.62 -22.42 -14.63
N MET A 516 -6.58 -22.97 -13.41
CA MET A 516 -6.01 -22.32 -12.24
C MET A 516 -4.84 -23.12 -11.67
N SER A 517 -3.83 -22.40 -11.18
CA SER A 517 -2.73 -22.94 -10.37
C SER A 517 -2.35 -21.96 -9.25
N PHE A 518 -1.57 -22.43 -8.26
CA PHE A 518 -1.13 -21.60 -7.13
C PHE A 518 0.38 -21.45 -7.13
N VAL A 519 0.84 -20.25 -6.81
CA VAL A 519 2.25 -19.92 -6.58
C VAL A 519 2.38 -19.48 -5.12
N PRO A 520 3.00 -20.29 -4.26
CA PRO A 520 3.19 -19.93 -2.86
C PRO A 520 4.15 -18.74 -2.73
N LEU A 521 3.90 -17.90 -1.73
CA LEU A 521 4.84 -16.86 -1.32
C LEU A 521 6.06 -17.49 -0.61
N PRO A 522 7.18 -16.75 -0.48
CA PRO A 522 8.39 -17.28 0.19
C PRO A 522 8.15 -17.76 1.62
N ASP A 523 7.27 -17.12 2.36
CA ASP A 523 6.78 -17.58 3.67
C ASP A 523 5.24 -17.49 3.73
N PRO A 524 4.51 -18.52 3.29
CA PRO A 524 3.05 -18.50 3.28
C PRO A 524 2.42 -18.35 4.67
N ALA A 525 3.15 -18.68 5.74
CA ALA A 525 2.65 -18.62 7.11
C ALA A 525 2.53 -17.17 7.63
N THR A 526 3.37 -16.26 7.15
CA THR A 526 3.39 -14.86 7.61
C THR A 526 3.10 -13.87 6.50
N HIS A 527 3.44 -14.18 5.25
CA HIS A 527 3.22 -13.30 4.12
C HIS A 527 1.76 -13.29 3.67
N GLN A 528 1.24 -12.09 3.47
CA GLN A 528 -0.14 -11.86 3.02
C GLN A 528 -0.13 -10.89 1.83
N PRO A 529 -0.26 -11.38 0.58
CA PRO A 529 -0.33 -10.52 -0.59
C PRO A 529 -1.65 -9.76 -0.60
N TYR A 530 -1.62 -8.51 -1.08
CA TYR A 530 -2.84 -7.70 -1.16
C TYR A 530 -3.29 -7.41 -2.59
N ASP A 531 -2.34 -7.25 -3.50
CA ASP A 531 -2.54 -6.90 -4.90
C ASP A 531 -1.57 -7.71 -5.78
N ALA A 532 -1.79 -7.70 -7.09
CA ALA A 532 -0.95 -8.40 -8.05
C ALA A 532 -0.82 -7.59 -9.35
N THR A 533 0.01 -6.55 -9.34
CA THR A 533 0.26 -5.71 -10.52
C THR A 533 1.32 -6.32 -11.42
N VAL A 534 1.09 -6.36 -12.74
CA VAL A 534 2.03 -6.95 -13.70
C VAL A 534 2.77 -5.86 -14.47
N ASP A 535 4.10 -6.01 -14.59
CA ASP A 535 4.95 -5.10 -15.37
C ASP A 535 5.12 -5.55 -16.83
N ALA A 536 5.70 -4.67 -17.67
CA ALA A 536 5.95 -4.99 -19.08
C ALA A 536 6.91 -6.16 -19.32
N GLY A 537 7.69 -6.54 -18.30
CA GLY A 537 8.56 -7.73 -18.32
C GLY A 537 7.86 -8.99 -17.78
N HIS A 538 6.54 -8.98 -17.64
CA HIS A 538 5.71 -10.07 -17.10
C HIS A 538 5.96 -10.41 -15.62
N ASN A 539 6.72 -9.58 -14.88
CA ASN A 539 6.88 -9.81 -13.45
C ASN A 539 5.63 -9.36 -12.68
N VAL A 540 5.30 -10.10 -11.64
CA VAL A 540 4.16 -9.79 -10.75
C VAL A 540 4.69 -9.07 -9.51
N TRP A 541 4.20 -7.86 -9.29
CA TRP A 541 4.50 -7.07 -8.11
C TRP A 541 3.34 -7.17 -7.11
N THR A 542 3.64 -7.58 -5.89
CA THR A 542 2.63 -7.74 -4.85
C THR A 542 3.07 -7.09 -3.55
N PRO A 543 2.30 -6.14 -3.00
CA PRO A 543 2.54 -5.64 -1.66
C PRO A 543 2.18 -6.71 -0.64
N MET A 544 3.09 -6.95 0.29
CA MET A 544 2.90 -7.78 1.48
C MET A 544 2.39 -6.88 2.61
N TRP A 545 1.12 -6.57 2.58
CA TRP A 545 0.55 -5.46 3.34
C TRP A 545 0.74 -5.51 4.86
N THR A 546 0.98 -6.69 5.44
CA THR A 546 1.20 -6.86 6.88
C THR A 546 2.67 -6.93 7.28
N THR A 547 3.60 -6.98 6.32
CA THR A 547 5.03 -7.30 6.58
C THR A 547 6.01 -6.17 6.30
N ASP A 548 5.53 -5.01 5.85
CA ASP A 548 6.36 -3.90 5.39
C ASP A 548 7.35 -4.31 4.29
N GLN A 549 6.83 -5.03 3.27
CA GLN A 549 7.58 -5.48 2.09
C GLN A 549 6.78 -5.34 0.81
N ILE A 550 7.50 -5.19 -0.30
CA ILE A 550 6.99 -5.43 -1.66
C ILE A 550 7.73 -6.64 -2.23
N ALA A 551 7.00 -7.58 -2.82
CA ALA A 551 7.57 -8.71 -3.52
C ALA A 551 7.44 -8.56 -5.03
N LYS A 552 8.46 -9.01 -5.74
CA LYS A 552 8.46 -9.20 -7.19
C LYS A 552 8.63 -10.70 -7.48
N TYR A 553 7.71 -11.27 -8.23
CA TYR A 553 7.78 -12.63 -8.74
C TYR A 553 8.10 -12.61 -10.24
N ASP A 554 9.10 -13.34 -10.66
CA ASP A 554 9.44 -13.58 -12.06
C ASP A 554 8.90 -14.96 -12.47
N PRO A 555 7.81 -15.03 -13.27
CA PRO A 555 7.23 -16.30 -13.69
C PRO A 555 8.14 -17.14 -14.59
N SER A 556 9.09 -16.52 -15.29
CA SER A 556 10.01 -17.22 -16.20
C SER A 556 11.06 -18.04 -15.47
N THR A 557 11.47 -17.58 -14.30
CA THR A 557 12.49 -18.22 -13.45
C THR A 557 11.92 -18.80 -12.17
N SER A 558 10.62 -18.56 -11.87
CA SER A 558 9.95 -18.89 -10.61
C SER A 558 10.66 -18.30 -9.37
N ARG A 559 11.26 -17.11 -9.50
CA ARG A 559 12.04 -16.48 -8.42
C ARG A 559 11.31 -15.30 -7.82
N TRP A 560 11.42 -15.18 -6.50
CA TRP A 560 10.97 -14.05 -5.73
C TRP A 560 12.13 -13.11 -5.38
N THR A 561 11.86 -11.81 -5.40
CA THR A 561 12.70 -10.77 -4.80
C THR A 561 11.85 -9.99 -3.80
N LEU A 562 12.29 -9.91 -2.54
CA LEU A 562 11.62 -9.15 -1.49
C LEU A 562 12.35 -7.83 -1.24
N PHE A 563 11.62 -6.73 -1.30
CA PHE A 563 12.12 -5.38 -1.01
C PHE A 563 11.55 -4.93 0.33
N ASP A 564 12.42 -4.72 1.31
CA ASP A 564 12.05 -4.19 2.62
C ASP A 564 11.68 -2.71 2.50
N LEU A 565 10.55 -2.31 3.08
CA LEU A 565 10.15 -0.92 3.17
C LEU A 565 10.85 -0.25 4.34
N PRO A 566 11.36 1.00 4.17
CA PRO A 566 12.11 1.68 5.23
C PRO A 566 11.22 2.16 6.38
N THR A 567 9.94 2.36 6.13
CA THR A 567 8.93 2.75 7.14
C THR A 567 8.21 1.52 7.67
N ARG A 568 7.88 1.49 8.97
CA ARG A 568 7.08 0.44 9.63
C ARG A 568 5.59 0.75 9.61
N GLY A 569 4.78 -0.31 9.60
CA GLY A 569 3.32 -0.19 9.59
C GLY A 569 2.78 0.46 8.33
N THR A 570 3.36 0.16 7.19
CA THR A 570 3.03 0.81 5.92
C THR A 570 1.64 0.45 5.41
N GLU A 571 1.26 -0.82 5.56
CA GLU A 571 -0.03 -1.36 5.08
C GLU A 571 -0.28 -1.07 3.58
N VAL A 572 0.73 -1.28 2.74
CA VAL A 572 0.63 -1.05 1.29
C VAL A 572 -0.43 -1.96 0.67
N ARG A 573 -1.34 -1.36 -0.12
CA ARG A 573 -2.48 -2.05 -0.72
C ARG A 573 -2.45 -2.12 -2.24
N ILE A 574 -1.61 -1.29 -2.87
CA ILE A 574 -1.39 -1.31 -4.33
C ILE A 574 0.06 -0.95 -4.63
N ALA A 575 0.59 -1.56 -5.69
CA ALA A 575 1.86 -1.21 -6.28
C ALA A 575 1.61 -0.68 -7.70
N SER A 576 1.44 0.64 -7.86
CA SER A 576 1.23 1.25 -9.18
C SER A 576 2.56 1.42 -9.91
N LEU A 577 2.60 1.02 -11.17
CA LEU A 577 3.84 1.02 -11.96
C LEU A 577 3.87 2.19 -12.94
N LEU A 578 5.03 2.80 -13.10
CA LEU A 578 5.37 3.71 -14.19
C LEU A 578 6.71 3.31 -14.78
N GLU A 579 6.71 2.99 -16.07
CA GLU A 579 7.94 2.72 -16.82
C GLU A 579 8.18 3.85 -17.83
N GLN A 580 9.21 4.61 -17.60
CA GLN A 580 9.62 5.71 -18.48
C GLN A 580 11.15 5.77 -18.62
N ASN A 581 11.64 6.01 -19.84
CA ASN A 581 13.07 6.17 -20.12
C ASN A 581 13.92 4.99 -19.60
N GLY A 582 13.41 3.77 -19.69
CA GLY A 582 14.09 2.56 -19.21
C GLY A 582 14.18 2.44 -17.67
N ARG A 583 13.51 3.30 -16.92
CA ARG A 583 13.40 3.23 -15.46
C ARG A 583 11.99 2.83 -15.04
N LYS A 584 11.93 1.92 -14.07
CA LYS A 584 10.71 1.50 -13.43
C LYS A 584 10.57 2.18 -12.08
N GLN A 585 9.40 2.75 -11.85
CA GLN A 585 8.98 3.29 -10.56
C GLN A 585 7.82 2.46 -10.03
N VAL A 586 7.88 2.10 -8.75
CA VAL A 586 6.78 1.48 -8.02
C VAL A 586 6.25 2.50 -7.03
N VAL A 587 5.03 2.97 -7.26
CA VAL A 587 4.39 3.99 -6.44
C VAL A 587 3.41 3.32 -5.48
N MET A 588 3.46 3.73 -4.22
CA MET A 588 2.72 3.12 -3.13
C MET A 588 2.19 4.20 -2.18
N ALA A 589 1.03 3.97 -1.59
CA ALA A 589 0.61 4.70 -0.41
C ALA A 589 0.90 3.88 0.86
N PHE A 590 1.24 4.57 1.95
CA PHE A 590 1.41 4.02 3.29
C PHE A 590 0.28 4.55 4.20
N PRO A 591 -0.92 3.91 4.14
CA PRO A 591 -2.10 4.44 4.80
C PRO A 591 -1.91 4.70 6.30
N ARG A 592 -1.27 3.79 7.02
CA ARG A 592 -1.09 3.97 8.46
C ARG A 592 0.00 4.98 8.80
N ALA A 593 1.03 5.09 7.98
CA ALA A 593 2.13 6.03 8.18
C ALA A 593 1.83 7.45 7.65
N SER A 594 0.73 7.63 6.91
CA SER A 594 0.34 8.87 6.23
C SER A 594 1.40 9.39 5.27
N LYS A 595 1.84 8.50 4.34
CA LYS A 595 2.86 8.80 3.34
C LYS A 595 2.46 8.27 1.98
N VAL A 596 3.09 8.82 0.94
CA VAL A 596 3.15 8.23 -0.40
C VAL A 596 4.62 8.01 -0.73
N ALA A 597 4.94 6.89 -1.34
CA ALA A 597 6.32 6.50 -1.62
C ALA A 597 6.52 6.10 -3.07
N VAL A 598 7.73 6.33 -3.57
CA VAL A 598 8.25 5.84 -4.84
C VAL A 598 9.46 4.97 -4.55
N MET A 599 9.47 3.77 -5.07
CA MET A 599 10.64 2.89 -5.11
C MET A 599 11.19 2.84 -6.53
N THR A 600 12.51 2.96 -6.67
CA THR A 600 13.26 2.68 -7.89
C THR A 600 14.39 1.71 -7.56
N VAL A 601 14.78 0.88 -8.53
CA VAL A 601 15.93 -0.02 -8.36
C VAL A 601 17.07 0.48 -9.24
N ARG A 602 18.21 0.80 -8.62
CA ARG A 602 19.42 1.23 -9.32
C ARG A 602 20.03 0.06 -10.07
N SER A 603 20.51 0.30 -11.28
CA SER A 603 21.36 -0.66 -11.97
C SER A 603 22.73 -0.76 -11.26
N GLU A 604 23.49 -1.81 -11.56
CA GLU A 604 24.87 -1.92 -11.08
C GLU A 604 25.75 -0.80 -11.63
N ALA A 605 25.48 -0.36 -12.86
CA ALA A 605 26.19 0.77 -13.49
C ALA A 605 25.89 2.10 -12.76
N ASP A 606 24.63 2.37 -12.38
CA ASP A 606 24.29 3.56 -11.58
C ASP A 606 25.06 3.57 -10.25
N LEU A 607 25.10 2.42 -9.56
CA LEU A 607 25.80 2.30 -8.29
C LEU A 607 27.33 2.46 -8.45
N ALA A 608 27.91 1.90 -9.51
CA ALA A 608 29.34 2.05 -9.83
C ALA A 608 29.71 3.52 -10.12
N ALA A 609 28.84 4.25 -10.83
CA ALA A 609 29.03 5.67 -11.09
C ALA A 609 29.02 6.50 -9.78
N LEU A 610 28.07 6.23 -8.87
CA LEU A 610 28.01 6.89 -7.56
C LEU A 610 29.25 6.58 -6.70
N LYS A 611 29.75 5.34 -6.70
CA LYS A 611 30.99 4.95 -6.01
C LYS A 611 32.19 5.72 -6.55
N THR A 612 32.30 5.85 -7.86
CA THR A 612 33.38 6.61 -8.51
C THR A 612 33.29 8.09 -8.17
N GLN A 613 32.09 8.66 -8.15
CA GLN A 613 31.88 10.06 -7.77
C GLN A 613 32.21 10.32 -6.30
N ALA A 614 31.82 9.42 -5.39
CA ALA A 614 32.11 9.52 -3.96
C ALA A 614 33.60 9.37 -3.61
N ALA A 615 34.40 8.75 -4.48
CA ALA A 615 35.83 8.58 -4.28
C ALA A 615 36.67 9.79 -4.75
N ARG A 616 36.03 10.77 -5.41
CA ARG A 616 36.73 12.00 -5.82
C ARG A 616 36.91 12.92 -4.60
N PRO A 617 38.09 13.48 -4.41
CA PRO A 617 38.40 14.36 -3.27
C PRO A 617 37.60 15.65 -3.27
#